data_77e100018b8eab4a5bff6dc819097bf6
#
_entry.id   77e100018b8eab4a5bff6dc819097bf6
#
_cell.length_a   1.000
_cell.length_b   1.000
_cell.length_c   1.000
_cell.angle_alpha   90.00
_cell.angle_beta   90.00
_cell.angle_gamma   90.00
#
_symmetry.space_group_name_H-M   'P 1'
#
loop_
_entity.id
_entity.type
_entity.pdbx_description
1 polymer ?
#
loop_
_entity_poly.entity_id
_entity_poly.type
_entity_poly.pdbx_seq_one_letter_code
_entity_poly.pdbx_strand_id
1 'polypeptide(L)'
;GMASEGLGMDVLRRTLAGYACHPNFAGVLVVGLGCEGNQISSWLDASGLQEGQLLQTFNIQDSGGTRHTVEKGIALVNAMLPQANQVQREPCSAAHITIGLQCGGSDGYSGISANPALGAAVDLLVAHGGTAILSETPEVYGAEHLLTRRAVKREVGEKLVQRIRWWEEYTRINGGEMNNNPSPGNKAGGLTTILEKSLGAVAKGGTTNLRAVYEYAEPVTEHGFVLMDTPGYDPVSATGQVAGGANIICFTTGRGSAYGCAPSPSIKLATNSALWKRQEEDMDINCGEIVDGSASVEQMGQLIFDMVLAVASGEPSKSERHGYGQNEFVPWQLGAVM
;
A
#
# COMPACT_ATOMS: atom_id res chain seq x y z
N GLY A 1 -1.46 -1.73 27.23
CA GLY A 1 -0.80 -1.16 26.08
C GLY A 1 0.00 -2.18 25.29
N MET A 2 0.71 -1.74 24.26
CA MET A 2 1.74 -2.55 23.59
C MET A 2 3.01 -2.63 24.46
N ALA A 3 3.82 -3.69 24.27
CA ALA A 3 5.17 -3.71 24.80
C ALA A 3 5.98 -2.53 24.24
N SER A 4 6.86 -1.94 25.05
CA SER A 4 7.70 -0.78 24.66
C SER A 4 8.86 -1.13 23.73
N GLU A 5 9.10 -2.42 23.51
CA GLU A 5 10.18 -2.98 22.68
C GLU A 5 9.70 -4.19 21.90
N GLY A 6 10.49 -4.61 20.90
CA GLY A 6 10.24 -5.78 20.07
C GLY A 6 9.49 -5.48 18.78
N LEU A 7 9.26 -6.53 17.98
CA LEU A 7 8.79 -6.44 16.59
C LEU A 7 7.55 -5.55 16.41
N GLY A 8 6.57 -5.64 17.32
CA GLY A 8 5.35 -4.82 17.22
C GLY A 8 5.62 -3.32 17.36
N MET A 9 6.50 -2.92 18.29
CA MET A 9 6.91 -1.54 18.48
C MET A 9 7.77 -1.04 17.32
N ASP A 10 8.67 -1.87 16.80
CA ASP A 10 9.53 -1.54 15.67
C ASP A 10 8.69 -1.30 14.41
N VAL A 11 7.71 -2.16 14.15
CA VAL A 11 6.75 -2.01 13.04
C VAL A 11 5.95 -0.70 13.17
N LEU A 12 5.43 -0.39 14.36
CA LEU A 12 4.67 0.83 14.61
C LEU A 12 5.54 2.08 14.38
N ARG A 13 6.74 2.13 14.99
CA ARG A 13 7.67 3.26 14.84
C ARG A 13 8.08 3.49 13.41
N ARG A 14 8.40 2.41 12.68
CA ARG A 14 8.78 2.46 11.26
C ARG A 14 7.63 2.95 10.39
N THR A 15 6.40 2.51 10.65
CA THR A 15 5.21 2.96 9.93
C THR A 15 4.96 4.46 10.12
N LEU A 16 5.01 4.93 11.37
CA LEU A 16 4.86 6.36 11.69
C LEU A 16 5.97 7.20 11.05
N ALA A 17 7.22 6.72 11.08
CA ALA A 17 8.35 7.41 10.47
C ALA A 17 8.23 7.47 8.94
N GLY A 18 7.80 6.37 8.29
CA GLY A 18 7.56 6.32 6.86
C GLY A 18 6.50 7.34 6.41
N TYR A 19 5.41 7.47 7.16
CA TYR A 19 4.41 8.50 6.91
C TYR A 19 4.97 9.91 7.15
N ALA A 20 5.71 10.12 8.24
CA ALA A 20 6.29 11.44 8.54
C ALA A 20 7.29 11.91 7.48
N CYS A 21 7.95 10.98 6.80
CA CYS A 21 8.92 11.25 5.73
C CYS A 21 8.33 11.16 4.31
N HIS A 22 7.03 10.84 4.18
CA HIS A 22 6.45 10.56 2.88
C HIS A 22 6.39 11.84 2.01
N PRO A 23 6.85 11.80 0.74
CA PRO A 23 6.99 12.99 -0.11
C PRO A 23 5.67 13.68 -0.46
N ASN A 24 4.53 13.00 -0.32
CA ASN A 24 3.21 13.58 -0.58
C ASN A 24 2.67 14.41 0.62
N PHE A 25 3.39 14.46 1.75
CA PHE A 25 3.07 15.35 2.86
C PHE A 25 3.92 16.62 2.83
N ALA A 26 3.28 17.77 2.86
CA ALA A 26 3.97 19.06 2.95
C ALA A 26 4.40 19.42 4.38
N GLY A 27 3.77 18.82 5.38
CA GLY A 27 4.10 18.98 6.80
C GLY A 27 3.38 17.96 7.65
N VAL A 28 3.90 17.71 8.84
CA VAL A 28 3.41 16.68 9.76
C VAL A 28 3.27 17.25 11.18
N LEU A 29 2.13 17.01 11.79
CA LEU A 29 1.89 17.27 13.19
C LEU A 29 1.69 15.93 13.91
N VAL A 30 2.59 15.60 14.83
CA VAL A 30 2.51 14.40 15.67
C VAL A 30 1.91 14.77 17.02
N VAL A 31 0.78 14.17 17.36
CA VAL A 31 0.07 14.41 18.59
C VAL A 31 0.11 13.16 19.45
N GLY A 32 0.89 13.18 20.54
CA GLY A 32 0.95 12.12 21.52
C GLY A 32 -0.15 12.26 22.56
N LEU A 33 -0.52 11.17 23.23
CA LEU A 33 -1.36 11.23 24.42
C LEU A 33 -0.56 11.79 25.61
N GLY A 34 0.69 11.31 25.79
CA GLY A 34 1.60 11.69 26.87
C GLY A 34 1.97 10.55 27.83
N CYS A 35 1.19 9.44 27.84
CA CYS A 35 1.45 8.26 28.68
C CYS A 35 1.48 6.94 27.91
N GLU A 36 1.46 6.98 26.59
CA GLU A 36 1.58 5.81 25.71
C GLU A 36 3.00 5.21 25.76
N GLY A 37 3.11 3.91 25.43
CA GLY A 37 4.40 3.21 25.39
C GLY A 37 5.34 3.75 24.28
N ASN A 38 4.80 4.26 23.19
CA ASN A 38 5.56 4.89 22.11
C ASN A 38 5.64 6.41 22.32
N GLN A 39 6.47 6.85 23.27
CA GLN A 39 6.67 8.27 23.55
C GLN A 39 7.26 9.01 22.35
N ILE A 40 6.84 10.26 22.11
CA ILE A 40 7.28 11.10 20.98
C ILE A 40 8.81 11.19 20.94
N SER A 41 9.47 11.49 22.07
CA SER A 41 10.93 11.61 22.12
C SER A 41 11.63 10.32 21.69
N SER A 42 11.19 9.18 22.24
CA SER A 42 11.75 7.87 21.88
C SER A 42 11.51 7.50 20.43
N TRP A 43 10.38 7.92 19.86
CA TRP A 43 10.09 7.70 18.43
C TRP A 43 10.95 8.59 17.54
N LEU A 44 11.12 9.88 17.86
CA LEU A 44 12.00 10.80 17.13
C LEU A 44 13.44 10.27 17.12
N ASP A 45 13.96 9.88 18.29
CA ASP A 45 15.31 9.32 18.44
C ASP A 45 15.49 8.03 17.59
N ALA A 46 14.55 7.10 17.71
CA ALA A 46 14.60 5.83 16.98
C ALA A 46 14.47 6.01 15.46
N SER A 47 13.78 7.05 15.00
CA SER A 47 13.55 7.36 13.59
C SER A 47 14.60 8.31 13.00
N GLY A 48 15.47 8.89 13.82
CA GLY A 48 16.45 9.91 13.39
C GLY A 48 15.78 11.22 12.93
N LEU A 49 14.53 11.45 13.32
CA LEU A 49 13.77 12.65 12.97
C LEU A 49 14.00 13.78 13.96
N GLN A 50 13.94 14.99 13.46
CA GLN A 50 14.09 16.19 14.28
C GLN A 50 12.91 17.15 14.04
N GLU A 51 12.42 17.76 15.11
CA GLU A 51 11.42 18.82 14.99
C GLU A 51 11.96 20.00 14.20
N GLY A 52 11.07 20.62 13.48
CA GLY A 52 11.36 21.78 12.63
C GLY A 52 10.07 22.45 12.19
N GLN A 53 10.16 23.33 11.21
CA GLN A 53 9.00 24.09 10.73
C GLN A 53 7.87 23.20 10.18
N LEU A 54 8.20 22.08 9.53
CA LEU A 54 7.26 21.17 8.89
C LEU A 54 7.06 19.84 9.64
N LEU A 55 7.77 19.63 10.75
CA LEU A 55 7.54 18.51 11.68
C LEU A 55 7.41 19.08 13.10
N GLN A 56 6.19 19.12 13.60
CA GLN A 56 5.86 19.63 14.93
C GLN A 56 5.28 18.51 15.79
N THR A 57 5.54 18.56 17.09
CA THR A 57 5.02 17.57 18.03
C THR A 57 4.48 18.22 19.31
N PHE A 58 3.52 17.57 19.96
CA PHE A 58 3.10 17.89 21.33
C PHE A 58 2.23 16.77 21.93
N ASN A 59 2.05 16.80 23.27
CA ASN A 59 1.20 15.86 23.98
C ASN A 59 -0.14 16.51 24.38
N ILE A 60 -1.21 15.73 24.33
CA ILE A 60 -2.57 16.12 24.76
C ILE A 60 -2.58 16.45 26.25
N GLN A 61 -1.98 15.57 27.09
CA GLN A 61 -1.98 15.72 28.57
C GLN A 61 -1.30 17.00 29.02
N ASP A 62 -0.33 17.51 28.27
CA ASP A 62 0.41 18.73 28.57
C ASP A 62 -0.27 20.01 28.03
N SER A 63 -1.36 19.88 27.30
CA SER A 63 -2.00 20.99 26.57
C SER A 63 -3.17 21.66 27.29
N GLY A 64 -3.46 21.30 28.52
CA GLY A 64 -4.50 21.96 29.34
C GLY A 64 -5.93 21.57 28.96
N GLY A 65 -6.13 20.38 28.33
CA GLY A 65 -7.44 19.82 27.97
C GLY A 65 -7.72 19.83 26.48
N THR A 66 -8.76 19.10 26.10
CA THR A 66 -9.08 18.80 24.68
C THR A 66 -9.26 20.05 23.82
N ARG A 67 -9.99 21.06 24.30
CA ARG A 67 -10.20 22.30 23.53
C ARG A 67 -8.88 23.01 23.24
N HIS A 68 -8.03 23.19 24.25
CA HIS A 68 -6.73 23.84 24.08
C HIS A 68 -5.81 23.01 23.17
N THR A 69 -5.87 21.66 23.25
CA THR A 69 -5.16 20.75 22.34
C THR A 69 -5.53 20.99 20.88
N VAL A 70 -6.84 21.08 20.59
CA VAL A 70 -7.34 21.32 19.22
C VAL A 70 -6.93 22.71 18.73
N GLU A 71 -7.10 23.76 19.56
CA GLU A 71 -6.70 25.14 19.23
C GLU A 71 -5.20 25.21 18.91
N LYS A 72 -4.36 24.56 19.73
CA LYS A 72 -2.91 24.47 19.51
C LYS A 72 -2.57 23.74 18.21
N GLY A 73 -3.20 22.59 17.95
CA GLY A 73 -3.00 21.82 16.73
C GLY A 73 -3.35 22.62 15.45
N ILE A 74 -4.52 23.30 15.46
CA ILE A 74 -4.94 24.19 14.38
C ILE A 74 -3.92 25.31 14.15
N ALA A 75 -3.42 25.94 15.21
CA ALA A 75 -2.44 27.01 15.10
C ALA A 75 -1.12 26.52 14.47
N LEU A 76 -0.62 25.34 14.87
CA LEU A 76 0.59 24.74 14.34
C LEU A 76 0.43 24.37 12.85
N VAL A 77 -0.68 23.72 12.47
CA VAL A 77 -0.96 23.39 11.07
C VAL A 77 -1.06 24.64 10.22
N ASN A 78 -1.77 25.67 10.69
CA ASN A 78 -1.87 26.96 9.98
C ASN A 78 -0.50 27.63 9.79
N ALA A 79 0.43 27.45 10.71
CA ALA A 79 1.78 27.98 10.60
C ALA A 79 2.61 27.28 9.52
N MET A 80 2.29 26.02 9.15
CA MET A 80 2.93 25.27 8.08
C MET A 80 2.42 25.67 6.68
N LEU A 81 1.15 26.10 6.57
CA LEU A 81 0.48 26.37 5.28
C LEU A 81 1.23 27.34 4.36
N PRO A 82 1.83 28.47 4.83
CA PRO A 82 2.54 29.38 3.95
C PRO A 82 3.69 28.72 3.18
N GLN A 83 4.41 27.80 3.81
CA GLN A 83 5.48 27.04 3.16
C GLN A 83 4.92 25.94 2.28
N ALA A 84 3.92 25.18 2.77
CA ALA A 84 3.25 24.12 2.02
C ALA A 84 2.67 24.63 0.69
N ASN A 85 2.06 25.82 0.70
CA ASN A 85 1.44 26.44 -0.47
C ASN A 85 2.46 27.02 -1.50
N GLN A 86 3.75 26.98 -1.22
CA GLN A 86 4.80 27.39 -2.18
C GLN A 86 5.23 26.27 -3.11
N VAL A 87 4.83 25.03 -2.84
CA VAL A 87 5.17 23.88 -3.69
C VAL A 87 4.54 24.05 -5.08
N GLN A 88 5.35 23.91 -6.10
CA GLN A 88 4.93 23.95 -7.51
C GLN A 88 5.28 22.64 -8.19
N ARG A 89 4.43 22.21 -9.11
CA ARG A 89 4.71 21.03 -9.93
C ARG A 89 5.72 21.37 -11.00
N GLU A 90 6.67 20.47 -11.22
CA GLU A 90 7.67 20.57 -12.27
C GLU A 90 7.80 19.24 -13.03
N PRO A 91 8.25 19.24 -14.28
CA PRO A 91 8.51 18.02 -15.01
C PRO A 91 9.58 17.17 -14.31
N CYS A 92 9.27 15.91 -14.04
CA CYS A 92 10.21 14.97 -13.47
C CYS A 92 10.11 13.60 -14.16
N SER A 93 11.10 12.74 -13.96
CA SER A 93 11.13 11.40 -14.54
C SER A 93 10.11 10.48 -13.88
N ALA A 94 9.49 9.58 -14.67
CA ALA A 94 8.67 8.49 -14.16
C ALA A 94 9.44 7.55 -13.19
N ALA A 95 10.76 7.62 -13.15
CA ALA A 95 11.60 6.91 -12.19
C ALA A 95 11.30 7.27 -10.72
N HIS A 96 10.68 8.41 -10.46
CA HIS A 96 10.24 8.83 -9.12
C HIS A 96 8.87 8.26 -8.71
N ILE A 97 8.19 7.56 -9.62
CA ILE A 97 6.91 6.93 -9.31
C ILE A 97 7.15 5.58 -8.65
N THR A 98 6.54 5.40 -7.48
CA THR A 98 6.49 4.12 -6.76
C THR A 98 5.03 3.74 -6.56
N ILE A 99 4.58 2.68 -7.25
CA ILE A 99 3.20 2.20 -7.12
C ILE A 99 3.09 1.05 -6.12
N GLY A 100 2.10 1.13 -5.23
CA GLY A 100 1.68 0.01 -4.40
C GLY A 100 0.62 -0.84 -5.15
N LEU A 101 0.83 -2.15 -5.21
CA LEU A 101 -0.06 -3.09 -5.88
C LEU A 101 -0.98 -3.75 -4.86
N GLN A 102 -2.28 -3.46 -4.91
CA GLN A 102 -3.27 -3.96 -3.97
C GLN A 102 -4.39 -4.73 -4.67
N CYS A 103 -5.02 -5.64 -3.95
CA CYS A 103 -6.28 -6.23 -4.40
C CYS A 103 -7.23 -6.47 -3.23
N GLY A 104 -8.50 -6.16 -3.43
CA GLY A 104 -9.57 -6.43 -2.45
C GLY A 104 -10.86 -6.79 -3.14
N GLY A 105 -11.69 -7.65 -2.52
CA GLY A 105 -12.87 -8.15 -3.19
C GLY A 105 -12.55 -8.93 -4.48
N SER A 106 -11.45 -9.67 -4.50
CA SER A 106 -11.01 -10.46 -5.67
C SER A 106 -12.04 -11.52 -6.07
N ASP A 107 -12.12 -11.82 -7.36
CA ASP A 107 -13.04 -12.76 -7.99
C ASP A 107 -12.30 -13.69 -8.98
N GLY A 108 -13.02 -14.60 -9.62
CA GLY A 108 -12.46 -15.53 -10.61
C GLY A 108 -11.86 -14.84 -11.85
N TYR A 109 -12.21 -13.58 -12.13
CA TYR A 109 -11.65 -12.81 -13.25
C TYR A 109 -10.37 -12.06 -12.89
N SER A 110 -10.07 -11.88 -11.60
CA SER A 110 -8.92 -11.09 -11.13
C SER A 110 -7.60 -11.54 -11.76
N GLY A 111 -7.36 -12.87 -11.83
CA GLY A 111 -6.14 -13.46 -12.34
C GLY A 111 -6.02 -13.49 -13.86
N ILE A 112 -7.08 -13.16 -14.61
CA ILE A 112 -7.10 -13.22 -16.08
C ILE A 112 -7.35 -11.85 -16.74
N SER A 113 -7.70 -10.82 -15.96
CA SER A 113 -8.00 -9.48 -16.46
C SER A 113 -7.17 -8.40 -15.74
N ALA A 114 -7.67 -7.82 -14.65
CA ALA A 114 -7.07 -6.65 -14.01
C ALA A 114 -5.65 -6.93 -13.46
N ASN A 115 -5.39 -8.10 -12.87
CA ASN A 115 -4.06 -8.39 -12.32
C ASN A 115 -2.99 -8.51 -13.41
N PRO A 116 -3.17 -9.28 -14.50
CA PRO A 116 -2.23 -9.28 -15.62
C PRO A 116 -2.10 -7.90 -16.30
N ALA A 117 -3.19 -7.14 -16.46
CA ALA A 117 -3.14 -5.80 -17.03
C ALA A 117 -2.32 -4.85 -16.16
N LEU A 118 -2.51 -4.91 -14.83
CA LEU A 118 -1.67 -4.15 -13.89
C LEU A 118 -0.21 -4.60 -13.99
N GLY A 119 0.04 -5.92 -14.15
CA GLY A 119 1.38 -6.46 -14.37
C GLY A 119 2.06 -5.90 -15.63
N ALA A 120 1.31 -5.77 -16.73
CA ALA A 120 1.83 -5.13 -17.95
C ALA A 120 2.16 -3.65 -17.73
N ALA A 121 1.35 -2.92 -16.95
CA ALA A 121 1.65 -1.54 -16.57
C ALA A 121 2.89 -1.46 -15.66
N VAL A 122 3.10 -2.43 -14.76
CA VAL A 122 4.32 -2.54 -13.94
C VAL A 122 5.56 -2.71 -14.82
N ASP A 123 5.49 -3.59 -15.82
CA ASP A 123 6.62 -3.78 -16.72
C ASP A 123 6.98 -2.50 -17.48
N LEU A 124 5.98 -1.71 -17.91
CA LEU A 124 6.18 -0.38 -18.50
C LEU A 124 6.81 0.59 -17.50
N LEU A 125 6.28 0.68 -16.29
CA LEU A 125 6.82 1.57 -15.26
C LEU A 125 8.27 1.24 -14.93
N VAL A 126 8.59 -0.04 -14.74
CA VAL A 126 9.96 -0.51 -14.46
C VAL A 126 10.90 -0.22 -15.63
N ALA A 127 10.43 -0.36 -16.87
CA ALA A 127 11.22 0.03 -18.05
C ALA A 127 11.56 1.53 -18.08
N HIS A 128 10.74 2.37 -17.45
CA HIS A 128 10.98 3.81 -17.28
C HIS A 128 11.69 4.16 -15.96
N GLY A 129 12.20 3.16 -15.24
CA GLY A 129 12.99 3.34 -14.01
C GLY A 129 12.17 3.46 -12.73
N GLY A 130 10.85 3.40 -12.80
CA GLY A 130 9.98 3.47 -11.61
C GLY A 130 9.96 2.17 -10.79
N THR A 131 9.21 2.17 -9.71
CA THR A 131 9.17 1.08 -8.74
C THR A 131 7.74 0.58 -8.53
N ALA A 132 7.57 -0.74 -8.39
CA ALA A 132 6.31 -1.37 -8.06
C ALA A 132 6.48 -2.31 -6.86
N ILE A 133 5.64 -2.14 -5.84
CA ILE A 133 5.67 -2.89 -4.59
C ILE A 133 4.51 -3.89 -4.58
N LEU A 134 4.80 -5.17 -4.82
CA LEU A 134 3.85 -6.24 -4.53
C LEU A 134 3.83 -6.50 -3.02
N SER A 135 2.65 -6.76 -2.47
CA SER A 135 2.48 -7.03 -1.04
C SER A 135 1.50 -8.18 -0.81
N GLU A 136 0.97 -8.28 0.43
CA GLU A 136 0.01 -9.30 0.80
C GLU A 136 0.63 -10.70 0.74
N THR A 137 1.70 -10.92 1.53
CA THR A 137 2.48 -12.17 1.52
C THR A 137 1.61 -13.44 1.65
N PRO A 138 0.53 -13.48 2.47
CA PRO A 138 -0.38 -14.62 2.49
C PRO A 138 -1.05 -14.91 1.13
N GLU A 139 -1.18 -13.89 0.27
CA GLU A 139 -1.76 -14.02 -1.07
C GLU A 139 -0.73 -14.38 -2.16
N VAL A 140 0.52 -14.63 -1.76
CA VAL A 140 1.58 -15.20 -2.61
C VAL A 140 1.80 -16.68 -2.30
N TYR A 141 1.23 -17.18 -1.19
CA TYR A 141 1.39 -18.54 -0.69
C TYR A 141 1.05 -19.61 -1.73
N GLY A 142 1.99 -20.52 -1.97
CA GLY A 142 1.90 -21.57 -2.99
C GLY A 142 2.36 -21.11 -4.39
N ALA A 143 2.36 -19.80 -4.66
CA ALA A 143 2.82 -19.20 -5.93
C ALA A 143 4.19 -18.51 -5.81
N GLU A 144 4.85 -18.55 -4.66
CA GLU A 144 6.16 -17.92 -4.41
C GLU A 144 7.25 -18.37 -5.38
N HIS A 145 7.13 -19.58 -5.94
CA HIS A 145 8.07 -20.08 -6.95
C HIS A 145 8.07 -19.24 -8.23
N LEU A 146 6.96 -18.58 -8.57
CA LEU A 146 6.87 -17.66 -9.72
C LEU A 146 7.68 -16.37 -9.50
N LEU A 147 7.94 -16.01 -8.24
CA LEU A 147 8.73 -14.85 -7.86
C LEU A 147 10.19 -15.23 -7.58
N THR A 148 10.44 -16.31 -6.83
CA THR A 148 11.80 -16.74 -6.46
C THR A 148 12.64 -17.10 -7.67
N ARG A 149 12.07 -17.74 -8.72
CA ARG A 149 12.78 -18.11 -9.95
C ARG A 149 13.25 -16.90 -10.78
N ARG A 150 12.68 -15.70 -10.53
CA ARG A 150 13.08 -14.44 -11.18
C ARG A 150 13.70 -13.44 -10.21
N ALA A 151 14.11 -13.90 -9.01
CA ALA A 151 14.87 -13.08 -8.09
C ALA A 151 16.27 -12.77 -8.66
N VAL A 152 16.71 -11.52 -8.54
CA VAL A 152 18.02 -11.07 -9.07
C VAL A 152 19.21 -11.72 -8.35
N LYS A 153 18.99 -12.19 -7.11
CA LYS A 153 19.99 -12.86 -6.28
C LYS A 153 19.30 -13.95 -5.47
N ARG A 154 20.05 -14.97 -5.10
CA ARG A 154 19.57 -16.09 -4.28
C ARG A 154 18.99 -15.63 -2.95
N GLU A 155 19.66 -14.69 -2.28
CA GLU A 155 19.27 -14.16 -0.97
C GLU A 155 17.89 -13.50 -1.00
N VAL A 156 17.52 -12.85 -2.12
CA VAL A 156 16.20 -12.25 -2.32
C VAL A 156 15.11 -13.33 -2.33
N GLY A 157 15.34 -14.41 -3.07
CA GLY A 157 14.41 -15.55 -3.10
C GLY A 157 14.30 -16.25 -1.74
N GLU A 158 15.43 -16.43 -1.05
CA GLU A 158 15.47 -17.03 0.28
C GLU A 158 14.75 -16.17 1.32
N LYS A 159 14.88 -14.83 1.27
CA LYS A 159 14.12 -13.92 2.16
C LYS A 159 12.62 -14.06 1.94
N LEU A 160 12.13 -14.18 0.69
CA LEU A 160 10.72 -14.44 0.42
C LEU A 160 10.25 -15.76 1.05
N VAL A 161 10.98 -16.85 0.85
CA VAL A 161 10.66 -18.15 1.44
C VAL A 161 10.65 -18.10 2.97
N GLN A 162 11.57 -17.36 3.58
CA GLN A 162 11.58 -17.14 5.03
C GLN A 162 10.32 -16.41 5.50
N ARG A 163 9.84 -15.39 4.76
CA ARG A 163 8.58 -14.70 5.10
C ARG A 163 7.38 -15.63 4.98
N ILE A 164 7.31 -16.46 3.94
CA ILE A 164 6.23 -17.47 3.80
C ILE A 164 6.22 -18.41 5.01
N ARG A 165 7.37 -18.94 5.43
CA ARG A 165 7.47 -19.81 6.61
C ARG A 165 7.08 -19.10 7.90
N TRP A 166 7.43 -17.82 8.03
CA TRP A 166 7.00 -17.01 9.16
C TRP A 166 5.46 -16.90 9.21
N TRP A 167 4.81 -16.70 8.06
CA TRP A 167 3.34 -16.64 7.97
C TRP A 167 2.68 -17.97 8.29
N GLU A 168 3.24 -19.09 7.87
CA GLU A 168 2.74 -20.43 8.24
C GLU A 168 2.73 -20.62 9.77
N GLU A 169 3.81 -20.24 10.43
CA GLU A 169 3.90 -20.33 11.89
C GLU A 169 3.01 -19.29 12.58
N TYR A 170 2.99 -18.06 12.09
CA TYR A 170 2.16 -16.99 12.65
C TYR A 170 0.66 -17.33 12.59
N THR A 171 0.16 -17.84 11.47
CA THR A 171 -1.22 -18.29 11.36
C THR A 171 -1.50 -19.47 12.29
N ARG A 172 -0.59 -20.44 12.38
CA ARG A 172 -0.71 -21.62 13.26
C ARG A 172 -0.83 -21.24 14.74
N ILE A 173 0.04 -20.37 15.24
CA ILE A 173 -0.03 -19.94 16.65
C ILE A 173 -1.28 -19.12 16.96
N ASN A 174 -1.84 -18.44 15.99
CA ASN A 174 -3.09 -17.66 16.14
C ASN A 174 -4.35 -18.48 15.82
N GLY A 175 -4.24 -19.81 15.67
CA GLY A 175 -5.39 -20.70 15.43
C GLY A 175 -6.02 -20.56 14.05
N GLY A 176 -5.29 -19.98 13.08
CA GLY A 176 -5.68 -19.84 11.69
C GLY A 176 -4.92 -20.79 10.77
N GLU A 177 -5.21 -20.72 9.50
CA GLU A 177 -4.49 -21.42 8.44
C GLU A 177 -4.38 -20.53 7.19
N MET A 178 -3.37 -20.77 6.34
CA MET A 178 -3.15 -19.97 5.15
C MET A 178 -4.33 -20.01 4.17
N ASN A 179 -5.09 -21.10 4.12
CA ASN A 179 -6.27 -21.25 3.26
C ASN A 179 -7.55 -20.58 3.81
N ASN A 180 -7.47 -19.85 4.94
CA ASN A 180 -8.55 -18.95 5.37
C ASN A 180 -8.73 -17.75 4.41
N ASN A 181 -7.70 -17.39 3.66
CA ASN A 181 -7.78 -16.56 2.48
C ASN A 181 -7.81 -17.49 1.23
N PRO A 182 -8.83 -17.50 0.35
CA PRO A 182 -9.83 -16.46 0.09
C PRO A 182 -11.00 -16.42 1.09
N SER A 183 -11.49 -15.19 1.31
CA SER A 183 -12.66 -14.91 2.14
C SER A 183 -13.96 -15.49 1.55
N PRO A 184 -15.05 -15.60 2.34
CA PRO A 184 -16.35 -16.00 1.80
C PRO A 184 -16.82 -15.15 0.62
N GLY A 185 -16.52 -13.84 0.61
CA GLY A 185 -16.81 -12.93 -0.49
C GLY A 185 -16.02 -13.26 -1.77
N ASN A 186 -14.74 -13.62 -1.63
CA ASN A 186 -13.92 -14.06 -2.77
C ASN A 186 -14.44 -15.40 -3.33
N LYS A 187 -14.84 -16.34 -2.46
CA LYS A 187 -15.44 -17.61 -2.89
C LYS A 187 -16.76 -17.40 -3.61
N ALA A 188 -17.61 -16.50 -3.14
CA ALA A 188 -18.83 -16.09 -3.84
C ALA A 188 -18.55 -15.41 -5.19
N GLY A 189 -17.37 -14.83 -5.35
CA GLY A 189 -16.84 -14.27 -6.61
C GLY A 189 -16.21 -15.30 -7.55
N GLY A 190 -16.17 -16.59 -7.17
CA GLY A 190 -15.69 -17.71 -7.99
C GLY A 190 -14.29 -18.23 -7.65
N LEU A 191 -13.59 -17.67 -6.65
CA LEU A 191 -12.32 -18.21 -6.17
C LEU A 191 -12.54 -19.43 -5.26
N THR A 192 -11.65 -20.42 -5.33
CA THR A 192 -11.80 -21.71 -4.61
C THR A 192 -10.78 -21.86 -3.48
N THR A 193 -9.50 -21.66 -3.76
CA THR A 193 -8.40 -21.91 -2.83
C THR A 193 -7.43 -20.74 -2.79
N ILE A 194 -6.57 -20.72 -1.76
CA ILE A 194 -5.48 -19.73 -1.68
C ILE A 194 -4.51 -19.89 -2.86
N LEU A 195 -4.24 -21.10 -3.33
CA LEU A 195 -3.34 -21.30 -4.47
C LEU A 195 -3.87 -20.63 -5.74
N GLU A 196 -5.17 -20.80 -6.04
CA GLU A 196 -5.80 -20.15 -7.19
C GLU A 196 -5.72 -18.61 -7.07
N LYS A 197 -6.05 -18.07 -5.89
CA LYS A 197 -5.94 -16.64 -5.60
C LYS A 197 -4.51 -16.14 -5.77
N SER A 198 -3.53 -16.86 -5.23
CA SER A 198 -2.11 -16.50 -5.27
C SER A 198 -1.54 -16.50 -6.69
N LEU A 199 -1.90 -17.49 -7.51
CA LEU A 199 -1.50 -17.53 -8.92
C LEU A 199 -1.98 -16.27 -9.67
N GLY A 200 -3.20 -15.82 -9.39
CA GLY A 200 -3.72 -14.57 -9.93
C GLY A 200 -3.07 -13.33 -9.31
N ALA A 201 -2.83 -13.32 -8.00
CA ALA A 201 -2.29 -12.17 -7.29
C ALA A 201 -0.85 -11.82 -7.71
N VAL A 202 0.02 -12.82 -7.93
CA VAL A 202 1.40 -12.59 -8.35
C VAL A 202 1.51 -11.98 -9.76
N ALA A 203 0.47 -12.12 -10.58
CA ALA A 203 0.43 -11.52 -11.92
C ALA A 203 0.43 -9.99 -11.88
N LYS A 204 -0.01 -9.36 -10.77
CA LYS A 204 0.10 -7.91 -10.56
C LYS A 204 1.55 -7.39 -10.68
N GLY A 205 2.53 -8.24 -10.38
CA GLY A 205 3.95 -7.91 -10.41
C GLY A 205 4.62 -8.00 -11.77
N GLY A 206 3.87 -8.20 -12.87
CA GLY A 206 4.42 -8.28 -14.22
C GLY A 206 5.44 -9.38 -14.41
N THR A 207 6.38 -9.17 -15.33
CA THR A 207 7.38 -10.17 -15.74
C THR A 207 8.80 -9.82 -15.35
N THR A 208 9.08 -8.61 -14.88
CA THR A 208 10.42 -8.14 -14.51
C THR A 208 10.96 -8.86 -13.27
N ASN A 209 12.28 -8.80 -13.07
CA ASN A 209 12.94 -9.51 -11.98
C ASN A 209 12.59 -8.94 -10.60
N LEU A 210 12.39 -9.82 -9.62
CA LEU A 210 12.25 -9.44 -8.22
C LEU A 210 13.60 -8.93 -7.67
N ARG A 211 13.66 -7.63 -7.38
CA ARG A 211 14.89 -6.93 -6.97
C ARG A 211 15.20 -7.08 -5.50
N ALA A 212 14.18 -6.98 -4.65
CA ALA A 212 14.30 -7.05 -3.20
C ALA A 212 13.02 -7.55 -2.54
N VAL A 213 13.15 -7.99 -1.29
CA VAL A 213 12.05 -8.29 -0.37
C VAL A 213 12.23 -7.43 0.87
N TYR A 214 11.24 -6.63 1.20
CA TYR A 214 11.21 -5.73 2.36
C TYR A 214 10.30 -6.28 3.45
N GLU A 215 10.58 -5.96 4.68
CA GLU A 215 9.63 -6.15 5.78
C GLU A 215 8.60 -5.03 5.77
N TYR A 216 7.52 -5.19 6.57
CA TYR A 216 6.44 -4.22 6.65
C TYR A 216 6.97 -2.81 6.91
N ALA A 217 6.55 -1.85 6.07
CA ALA A 217 6.91 -0.43 6.18
C ALA A 217 8.43 -0.11 6.12
N GLU A 218 9.29 -1.03 5.72
CA GLU A 218 10.69 -0.69 5.41
C GLU A 218 10.75 0.29 4.25
N PRO A 219 11.58 1.35 4.32
CA PRO A 219 11.80 2.25 3.18
C PRO A 219 12.31 1.47 1.96
N VAL A 220 11.61 1.59 0.85
CA VAL A 220 11.98 0.94 -0.41
C VAL A 220 13.07 1.76 -1.08
N THR A 221 14.27 1.20 -1.17
CA THR A 221 15.46 1.86 -1.73
C THR A 221 15.89 1.30 -3.09
N GLU A 222 15.46 0.09 -3.45
CA GLU A 222 15.73 -0.54 -4.73
C GLU A 222 14.67 -0.13 -5.75
N HIS A 223 15.09 0.29 -6.95
CA HIS A 223 14.19 0.56 -8.06
C HIS A 223 13.79 -0.72 -8.80
N GLY A 224 12.60 -0.74 -9.37
CA GLY A 224 12.04 -1.84 -10.14
C GLY A 224 10.98 -2.63 -9.37
N PHE A 225 10.80 -3.90 -9.68
CA PHE A 225 9.80 -4.72 -9.01
C PHE A 225 10.33 -5.29 -7.69
N VAL A 226 9.64 -5.01 -6.60
CA VAL A 226 9.97 -5.45 -5.24
C VAL A 226 8.77 -6.06 -4.54
N LEU A 227 9.00 -6.81 -3.46
CA LEU A 227 7.94 -7.31 -2.58
C LEU A 227 8.13 -6.70 -1.18
N MET A 228 7.02 -6.28 -0.57
CA MET A 228 6.96 -5.89 0.84
C MET A 228 6.07 -6.88 1.60
N ASP A 229 6.59 -7.43 2.69
CA ASP A 229 5.85 -8.32 3.57
C ASP A 229 4.73 -7.57 4.30
N THR A 230 3.49 -7.92 4.01
CA THR A 230 2.30 -7.37 4.67
C THR A 230 1.25 -8.46 4.87
N PRO A 231 0.30 -8.30 5.82
CA PRO A 231 -0.89 -9.15 5.83
C PRO A 231 -1.74 -8.95 4.57
N GLY A 232 -2.58 -9.94 4.25
CA GLY A 232 -3.58 -9.88 3.18
C GLY A 232 -4.85 -9.16 3.66
N TYR A 233 -4.71 -7.93 4.10
CA TYR A 233 -5.80 -7.05 4.54
C TYR A 233 -5.54 -5.63 4.02
N ASP A 234 -6.34 -5.20 3.08
CA ASP A 234 -6.13 -4.05 2.21
C ASP A 234 -5.62 -2.79 2.93
N PRO A 235 -6.31 -2.20 3.95
CA PRO A 235 -5.85 -0.95 4.55
C PRO A 235 -4.55 -1.10 5.33
N VAL A 236 -4.31 -2.25 5.96
CA VAL A 236 -3.05 -2.53 6.66
C VAL A 236 -1.91 -2.71 5.66
N SER A 237 -2.15 -3.47 4.59
CA SER A 237 -1.16 -3.71 3.54
C SER A 237 -0.76 -2.41 2.84
N ALA A 238 -1.73 -1.62 2.42
CA ALA A 238 -1.48 -0.33 1.76
C ALA A 238 -0.78 0.67 2.70
N THR A 239 -1.13 0.70 4.00
CA THR A 239 -0.42 1.51 5.00
C THR A 239 1.07 1.17 5.03
N GLY A 240 1.42 -0.12 4.99
CA GLY A 240 2.82 -0.55 4.90
C GLY A 240 3.51 -0.08 3.63
N GLN A 241 2.84 -0.21 2.46
CA GLN A 241 3.38 0.25 1.18
C GLN A 241 3.60 1.76 1.13
N VAL A 242 2.64 2.56 1.63
CA VAL A 242 2.75 4.02 1.71
C VAL A 242 3.89 4.41 2.64
N ALA A 243 3.99 3.80 3.82
CA ALA A 243 5.10 4.02 4.74
C ALA A 243 6.46 3.66 4.10
N GLY A 244 6.49 2.65 3.22
CA GLY A 244 7.65 2.24 2.45
C GLY A 244 7.98 3.15 1.26
N GLY A 245 7.12 4.12 0.93
CA GLY A 245 7.35 5.11 -0.12
C GLY A 245 6.45 5.00 -1.35
N ALA A 246 5.40 4.14 -1.34
CA ALA A 246 4.43 4.12 -2.43
C ALA A 246 3.67 5.45 -2.51
N ASN A 247 3.82 6.17 -3.61
CA ASN A 247 3.20 7.48 -3.82
C ASN A 247 1.92 7.44 -4.68
N ILE A 248 1.57 6.28 -5.23
CA ILE A 248 0.29 5.95 -5.88
C ILE A 248 -0.05 4.51 -5.51
N ILE A 249 -1.34 4.21 -5.32
CA ILE A 249 -1.86 2.85 -5.14
C ILE A 249 -2.66 2.43 -6.37
N CYS A 250 -2.37 1.24 -6.91
CA CYS A 250 -3.20 0.59 -7.92
C CYS A 250 -3.94 -0.59 -7.28
N PHE A 251 -5.27 -0.52 -7.29
CA PHE A 251 -6.14 -1.42 -6.54
C PHE A 251 -7.08 -2.20 -7.48
N THR A 252 -6.86 -3.51 -7.60
CA THR A 252 -7.73 -4.37 -8.42
C THR A 252 -8.88 -4.92 -7.60
N THR A 253 -10.09 -4.99 -8.17
CA THR A 253 -11.26 -5.52 -7.50
C THR A 253 -12.28 -6.13 -8.46
N GLY A 254 -12.88 -7.25 -8.07
CA GLY A 254 -13.95 -7.91 -8.82
C GLY A 254 -15.33 -7.69 -8.23
N ARG A 255 -15.41 -7.25 -6.97
CA ARG A 255 -16.69 -7.05 -6.25
C ARG A 255 -16.95 -5.60 -5.87
N GLY A 256 -15.96 -4.74 -6.00
CA GLY A 256 -15.99 -3.34 -5.64
C GLY A 256 -15.25 -3.05 -4.32
N SER A 257 -14.77 -1.83 -4.22
CA SER A 257 -14.11 -1.29 -3.03
C SER A 257 -14.30 0.22 -2.94
N ALA A 258 -14.61 0.71 -1.74
CA ALA A 258 -14.59 2.14 -1.43
C ALA A 258 -13.19 2.61 -1.00
N TYR A 259 -12.17 1.74 -1.07
CA TYR A 259 -10.80 2.09 -0.67
C TYR A 259 -10.31 3.34 -1.40
N GLY A 260 -9.72 4.23 -0.66
CA GLY A 260 -8.93 5.36 -1.10
C GLY A 260 -7.80 5.59 -0.11
N CYS A 261 -6.82 6.39 -0.45
CA CYS A 261 -5.73 6.78 0.45
C CYS A 261 -5.37 8.24 0.17
N ALA A 262 -5.70 9.13 1.10
CA ALA A 262 -5.49 10.56 0.88
C ALA A 262 -4.02 10.93 0.60
N PRO A 263 -3.02 10.35 1.31
CA PRO A 263 -1.62 10.66 1.01
C PRO A 263 -1.10 10.05 -0.29
N SER A 264 -1.72 8.96 -0.79
CA SER A 264 -1.28 8.28 -2.01
C SER A 264 -2.50 7.98 -2.88
N PRO A 265 -2.75 8.74 -3.95
CA PRO A 265 -3.91 8.56 -4.83
C PRO A 265 -4.13 7.09 -5.19
N SER A 266 -5.39 6.65 -5.18
CA SER A 266 -5.75 5.25 -5.42
C SER A 266 -6.51 5.12 -6.73
N ILE A 267 -5.93 4.37 -7.69
CA ILE A 267 -6.52 4.02 -8.99
C ILE A 267 -7.18 2.66 -8.86
N LYS A 268 -8.50 2.58 -9.04
CA LYS A 268 -9.28 1.33 -8.92
C LYS A 268 -9.57 0.69 -10.26
N LEU A 269 -9.22 -0.59 -10.38
CA LEU A 269 -9.28 -1.38 -11.61
C LEU A 269 -10.33 -2.48 -11.46
N ALA A 270 -11.44 -2.38 -12.21
CA ALA A 270 -12.49 -3.39 -12.22
C ALA A 270 -12.04 -4.63 -13.02
N THR A 271 -12.21 -5.82 -12.47
CA THR A 271 -11.85 -7.09 -13.15
C THR A 271 -12.87 -7.52 -14.20
N ASN A 272 -14.09 -6.99 -14.14
CA ASN A 272 -15.20 -7.39 -15.00
C ASN A 272 -16.14 -6.21 -15.29
N SER A 273 -16.76 -6.22 -16.48
CA SER A 273 -17.63 -5.15 -16.92
C SER A 273 -18.98 -5.07 -16.18
N ALA A 274 -19.39 -6.14 -15.50
CA ALA A 274 -20.59 -6.11 -14.64
C ALA A 274 -20.35 -5.26 -13.38
N LEU A 275 -19.18 -5.38 -12.76
CA LEU A 275 -18.76 -4.50 -11.67
C LEU A 275 -18.65 -3.07 -12.16
N TRP A 276 -17.95 -2.83 -13.27
CA TRP A 276 -17.79 -1.50 -13.87
C TRP A 276 -19.15 -0.80 -14.00
N LYS A 277 -20.12 -1.42 -14.66
CA LYS A 277 -21.45 -0.85 -14.84
C LYS A 277 -22.20 -0.56 -13.53
N ARG A 278 -21.98 -1.37 -12.50
CA ARG A 278 -22.66 -1.23 -11.21
C ARG A 278 -22.05 -0.16 -10.33
N GLN A 279 -20.73 0.05 -10.43
CA GLN A 279 -19.96 0.97 -9.59
C GLN A 279 -19.02 1.84 -10.44
N GLU A 280 -19.53 2.34 -11.57
CA GLU A 280 -18.74 3.15 -12.50
C GLU A 280 -18.14 4.39 -11.83
N GLU A 281 -18.88 5.01 -10.92
CA GLU A 281 -18.42 6.20 -10.20
C GLU A 281 -17.21 5.93 -9.29
N ASP A 282 -17.01 4.68 -8.84
CA ASP A 282 -15.90 4.28 -7.97
C ASP A 282 -14.69 3.70 -8.71
N MET A 283 -14.90 3.14 -9.91
CA MET A 283 -13.85 2.46 -10.67
C MET A 283 -13.22 3.38 -11.71
N ASP A 284 -11.90 3.42 -11.78
CA ASP A 284 -11.18 4.28 -12.74
C ASP A 284 -11.04 3.62 -14.11
N ILE A 285 -10.79 2.30 -14.16
CA ILE A 285 -10.59 1.54 -15.42
C ILE A 285 -11.39 0.23 -15.41
N ASN A 286 -12.00 -0.09 -16.57
CA ASN A 286 -12.68 -1.35 -16.82
C ASN A 286 -11.75 -2.38 -17.48
N CYS A 287 -11.02 -3.18 -16.69
CA CYS A 287 -10.23 -4.29 -17.23
C CYS A 287 -11.10 -5.50 -17.66
N GLY A 288 -12.41 -5.47 -17.38
CA GLY A 288 -13.36 -6.47 -17.86
C GLY A 288 -13.43 -6.58 -19.38
N GLU A 289 -13.03 -5.54 -20.11
CA GLU A 289 -12.92 -5.54 -21.57
C GLU A 289 -11.99 -6.64 -22.11
N ILE A 290 -11.04 -7.13 -21.30
CA ILE A 290 -10.21 -8.28 -21.63
C ILE A 290 -11.08 -9.55 -21.69
N VAL A 291 -11.94 -9.74 -20.70
CA VAL A 291 -12.87 -10.88 -20.63
C VAL A 291 -13.92 -10.81 -21.72
N ASP A 292 -14.39 -9.61 -22.05
CA ASP A 292 -15.37 -9.37 -23.12
C ASP A 292 -14.74 -9.52 -24.53
N GLY A 293 -13.41 -9.62 -24.61
CA GLY A 293 -12.68 -9.79 -25.89
C GLY A 293 -12.53 -8.51 -26.71
N SER A 294 -12.78 -7.33 -26.12
CA SER A 294 -12.67 -6.02 -26.77
C SER A 294 -11.31 -5.34 -26.57
N ALA A 295 -10.50 -5.80 -25.61
CA ALA A 295 -9.14 -5.30 -25.37
C ALA A 295 -8.17 -6.45 -25.04
N SER A 296 -6.87 -6.24 -25.28
CA SER A 296 -5.81 -7.14 -24.83
C SER A 296 -5.27 -6.71 -23.44
N VAL A 297 -4.52 -7.61 -22.79
CA VAL A 297 -3.80 -7.32 -21.55
C VAL A 297 -2.82 -6.16 -21.74
N GLU A 298 -2.11 -6.13 -22.86
CA GLU A 298 -1.13 -5.09 -23.17
C GLU A 298 -1.78 -3.72 -23.39
N GLN A 299 -2.93 -3.70 -24.09
CA GLN A 299 -3.69 -2.46 -24.30
C GLN A 299 -4.20 -1.89 -22.97
N MET A 300 -4.73 -2.74 -22.10
CA MET A 300 -5.17 -2.30 -20.76
C MET A 300 -3.99 -1.93 -19.86
N GLY A 301 -2.85 -2.62 -19.99
CA GLY A 301 -1.61 -2.26 -19.31
C GLY A 301 -1.10 -0.87 -19.68
N GLN A 302 -1.14 -0.53 -20.97
CA GLN A 302 -0.81 0.81 -21.45
C GLN A 302 -1.77 1.86 -20.87
N LEU A 303 -3.07 1.59 -20.88
CA LEU A 303 -4.09 2.50 -20.33
C LEU A 303 -3.88 2.74 -18.83
N ILE A 304 -3.55 1.68 -18.06
CA ILE A 304 -3.23 1.80 -16.63
C ILE A 304 -1.97 2.65 -16.44
N PHE A 305 -0.91 2.40 -17.22
CA PHE A 305 0.32 3.18 -17.14
C PHE A 305 0.09 4.66 -17.46
N ASP A 306 -0.67 4.97 -18.52
CA ASP A 306 -1.03 6.34 -18.89
C ASP A 306 -1.82 7.02 -17.77
N MET A 307 -2.74 6.31 -17.11
CA MET A 307 -3.48 6.83 -15.97
C MET A 307 -2.57 7.07 -14.75
N VAL A 308 -1.60 6.18 -14.49
CA VAL A 308 -0.59 6.40 -13.43
C VAL A 308 0.17 7.69 -13.69
N LEU A 309 0.59 7.95 -14.94
CA LEU A 309 1.27 9.20 -15.30
C LEU A 309 0.34 10.43 -15.15
N ALA A 310 -0.92 10.32 -15.55
CA ALA A 310 -1.90 11.40 -15.42
C ALA A 310 -2.15 11.75 -13.95
N VAL A 311 -2.35 10.74 -13.09
CA VAL A 311 -2.55 10.92 -11.64
C VAL A 311 -1.28 11.50 -10.98
N ALA A 312 -0.09 10.99 -11.32
CA ALA A 312 1.18 11.57 -10.87
C ALA A 312 1.32 13.03 -11.30
N SER A 313 0.77 13.41 -12.46
CA SER A 313 0.77 14.78 -12.98
C SER A 313 -0.31 15.68 -12.38
N GLY A 314 -1.18 15.14 -11.51
CA GLY A 314 -2.19 15.91 -10.76
C GLY A 314 -3.63 15.76 -11.26
N GLU A 315 -3.90 14.85 -12.18
CA GLU A 315 -5.28 14.48 -12.50
C GLU A 315 -5.86 13.64 -11.34
N PRO A 316 -6.97 14.05 -10.72
CA PRO A 316 -7.49 13.33 -9.57
C PRO A 316 -8.12 12.00 -9.98
N SER A 317 -7.80 10.91 -9.26
CA SER A 317 -8.51 9.65 -9.33
C SER A 317 -9.97 9.81 -8.88
N LYS A 318 -10.82 8.82 -9.15
CA LYS A 318 -12.21 8.84 -8.66
C LYS A 318 -12.28 8.85 -7.13
N SER A 319 -11.38 8.13 -6.45
CA SER A 319 -11.29 8.16 -4.98
C SER A 319 -11.01 9.56 -4.45
N GLU A 320 -10.11 10.32 -5.09
CA GLU A 320 -9.82 11.70 -4.71
C GLU A 320 -10.99 12.64 -5.00
N ARG A 321 -11.66 12.48 -6.15
CA ARG A 321 -12.86 13.28 -6.50
C ARG A 321 -13.99 13.11 -5.48
N HIS A 322 -14.13 11.92 -4.89
CA HIS A 322 -15.10 11.62 -3.83
C HIS A 322 -14.62 11.98 -2.42
N GLY A 323 -13.35 12.36 -2.24
CA GLY A 323 -12.76 12.65 -0.93
C GLY A 323 -12.59 11.43 -0.04
N TYR A 324 -12.39 10.25 -0.61
CA TYR A 324 -12.15 9.01 0.13
C TYR A 324 -10.72 8.94 0.69
N GLY A 325 -10.50 8.10 1.70
CA GLY A 325 -9.17 7.77 2.21
C GLY A 325 -8.65 8.64 3.35
N GLN A 326 -9.51 9.46 3.97
CA GLN A 326 -9.11 10.32 5.09
C GLN A 326 -8.71 9.53 6.35
N ASN A 327 -9.20 8.30 6.52
CA ASN A 327 -9.00 7.48 7.73
C ASN A 327 -8.34 6.12 7.42
N GLU A 328 -7.68 5.97 6.29
CA GLU A 328 -7.08 4.70 5.83
C GLU A 328 -5.64 4.49 6.36
N PHE A 329 -5.30 5.07 7.50
CA PHE A 329 -4.04 4.83 8.20
C PHE A 329 -4.24 3.73 9.24
N VAL A 330 -3.83 2.51 8.92
CA VAL A 330 -4.01 1.31 9.77
C VAL A 330 -2.68 0.56 9.90
N PRO A 331 -1.81 0.96 10.85
CA PRO A 331 -0.57 0.25 11.11
C PRO A 331 -0.81 -1.21 11.52
N TRP A 332 0.05 -2.10 11.08
CA TRP A 332 -0.04 -3.52 11.45
C TRP A 332 0.24 -3.69 12.94
N GLN A 333 -0.73 -4.20 13.67
CA GLN A 333 -0.59 -4.49 15.10
C GLN A 333 -0.11 -5.93 15.29
N LEU A 334 1.11 -6.07 15.78
CA LEU A 334 1.75 -7.34 16.12
C LEU A 334 1.98 -7.45 17.61
N GLY A 335 1.80 -8.67 18.14
CA GLY A 335 2.03 -8.98 19.54
C GLY A 335 0.79 -8.74 20.43
N ALA A 336 0.99 -8.89 21.73
CA ALA A 336 -0.06 -8.73 22.71
C ALA A 336 -0.34 -7.24 23.01
N VAL A 337 -1.63 -6.92 23.09
CA VAL A 337 -2.10 -5.65 23.66
C VAL A 337 -2.67 -5.95 25.05
N MET A 338 -2.10 -5.33 26.09
CA MET A 338 -2.44 -5.55 27.52
C MET A 338 -3.18 -4.36 28.09
#